data_f216a6b1816a5d8ce30a99e380d67841
#
_entry.id   f216a6b1816a5d8ce30a99e380d67841
#
_cell.length_a   1.000
_cell.length_b   1.000
_cell.length_c   1.000
_cell.angle_alpha   90.00
_cell.angle_beta   90.00
_cell.angle_gamma   90.00
#
_symmetry.space_group_name_H-M   'P 1'
#
loop_
_entity.id
_entity.type
_entity.pdbx_description
1 polymer ?
#
loop_
_entity_poly.entity_id
_entity_poly.type
_entity_poly.pdbx_seq_one_letter_code
_entity_poly.pdbx_strand_id
1 'polypeptide(L)'
;MTLVAKLRALATKNWLAGVALSATLLLTGCGPEQVDLTGKTMGTSYSIRYVAGDNTPSAREMQAEIDKRLEQVNDQMSTYRPDSELSRFNASRDIDRPFPVSPATAEVVREALRINRVTDGALDVTVGPLVNLWGFGPEGRPDKEPSEAELAHRRAWTGADKLAVQGSALVKSIPELYVDLSSIAKGYGVDVVAEYLQSQHVKDYMVDIGGEVRTRGHNGEQKPWRIAIERPTTGAQQQAQLVIQPGEMSIATSGDYRNYFEQDGVRYSHTIDPITGRPIHHRLVSITVLSPTCMTADGLSTGLNVMGPERGMALANLLGIPVFMIVKTADGFEERYSDAFKPYLKKRS
;
A
#
# COMPACT_ATOMS: atom_id res chain seq x y z
N MET A 1 -77.88 -33.56 -35.36
CA MET A 1 -77.40 -33.11 -34.04
C MET A 1 -75.90 -32.92 -34.08
N THR A 2 -75.54 -31.80 -34.02
CA THR A 2 -74.50 -30.99 -34.60
C THR A 2 -73.14 -31.04 -33.83
N LEU A 3 -72.12 -30.92 -34.62
CA LEU A 3 -70.67 -30.86 -34.41
C LEU A 3 -70.17 -29.91 -33.22
N VAL A 4 -71.09 -29.19 -32.57
CA VAL A 4 -70.80 -28.20 -31.56
C VAL A 4 -70.65 -28.79 -30.12
N ALA A 5 -71.13 -30.02 -29.90
CA ALA A 5 -71.12 -30.64 -28.59
C ALA A 5 -69.81 -31.40 -28.22
N LYS A 6 -68.95 -31.64 -29.25
CA LYS A 6 -67.62 -32.33 -29.00
C LYS A 6 -66.45 -31.42 -28.77
N LEU A 7 -66.58 -30.10 -28.93
CA LEU A 7 -65.49 -29.14 -28.75
C LEU A 7 -65.47 -28.52 -27.35
N ARG A 8 -66.45 -28.75 -26.47
CA ARG A 8 -66.47 -28.23 -25.09
C ARG A 8 -65.90 -29.16 -24.03
N ALA A 9 -65.63 -30.43 -24.37
CA ALA A 9 -65.10 -31.43 -23.41
C ALA A 9 -63.56 -31.56 -23.43
N LEU A 10 -62.83 -30.87 -24.34
CA LEU A 10 -61.40 -30.92 -24.45
C LEU A 10 -60.69 -29.67 -23.88
N ALA A 11 -61.45 -28.63 -23.49
CA ALA A 11 -60.88 -27.37 -23.00
C ALA A 11 -60.69 -27.28 -21.47
N THR A 12 -61.21 -28.27 -20.70
CA THR A 12 -61.16 -28.20 -19.23
C THR A 12 -60.14 -29.13 -18.58
N LYS A 13 -59.39 -29.92 -19.37
CA LYS A 13 -58.39 -30.85 -18.81
C LYS A 13 -56.93 -30.37 -18.86
N ASN A 14 -56.66 -29.29 -19.54
CA ASN A 14 -55.28 -28.75 -19.70
C ASN A 14 -55.01 -27.49 -18.90
N TRP A 15 -55.90 -27.03 -18.02
CA TRP A 15 -55.70 -25.81 -17.23
C TRP A 15 -55.17 -26.08 -15.84
N LEU A 16 -55.10 -27.33 -15.38
CA LEU A 16 -54.57 -27.70 -14.03
C LEU A 16 -53.14 -28.24 -14.10
N ALA A 17 -52.56 -28.45 -15.30
CA ALA A 17 -51.16 -28.85 -15.45
C ALA A 17 -50.20 -27.67 -15.68
N GLY A 18 -50.72 -26.45 -15.91
CA GLY A 18 -49.91 -25.24 -16.18
C GLY A 18 -49.57 -24.38 -14.99
N VAL A 19 -50.11 -24.65 -13.77
CA VAL A 19 -49.89 -23.82 -12.57
C VAL A 19 -48.88 -24.43 -11.61
N ALA A 20 -48.50 -25.70 -11.78
CA ALA A 20 -47.55 -26.39 -10.90
C ALA A 20 -46.07 -26.28 -11.35
N LEU A 21 -45.73 -25.57 -12.45
CA LEU A 21 -44.36 -25.49 -12.99
C LEU A 21 -43.77 -24.10 -12.91
N SER A 22 -44.36 -23.11 -12.22
CA SER A 22 -43.85 -21.73 -12.12
C SER A 22 -43.48 -21.32 -10.68
N ALA A 23 -43.35 -22.24 -9.77
CA ALA A 23 -42.98 -21.91 -8.37
C ALA A 23 -41.62 -22.44 -7.90
N THR A 24 -40.71 -22.77 -8.87
CA THR A 24 -39.39 -23.34 -8.51
C THR A 24 -38.23 -22.64 -9.18
N LEU A 25 -38.23 -21.31 -9.28
CA LEU A 25 -37.07 -20.58 -9.79
C LEU A 25 -36.98 -19.17 -9.22
N LEU A 26 -36.97 -19.05 -7.89
CA LEU A 26 -36.48 -17.86 -7.18
C LEU A 26 -35.76 -18.26 -5.88
N LEU A 27 -34.90 -19.27 -5.96
CA LEU A 27 -33.75 -19.38 -5.07
C LEU A 27 -32.55 -18.84 -5.84
N THR A 28 -32.57 -17.55 -6.18
CA THR A 28 -31.34 -16.81 -6.43
C THR A 28 -30.58 -16.84 -5.12
N GLY A 29 -29.52 -17.64 -5.11
CA GLY A 29 -28.68 -17.82 -3.96
C GLY A 29 -28.26 -16.46 -3.40
N CYS A 30 -28.63 -16.19 -2.14
CA CYS A 30 -27.93 -15.23 -1.30
C CYS A 30 -26.53 -15.80 -1.06
N GLY A 31 -25.64 -15.62 -2.03
CA GLY A 31 -24.22 -15.63 -1.76
C GLY A 31 -23.91 -14.46 -0.81
N PRO A 32 -22.86 -14.53 -0.04
CA PRO A 32 -22.47 -13.42 0.83
C PRO A 32 -22.29 -12.15 0.00
N GLU A 33 -22.90 -11.04 0.43
CA GLU A 33 -22.86 -9.76 -0.27
C GLU A 33 -21.45 -9.16 -0.20
N GLN A 34 -20.80 -8.99 -1.35
CA GLN A 34 -19.56 -8.25 -1.43
C GLN A 34 -19.87 -6.75 -1.58
N VAL A 35 -19.27 -5.95 -0.71
CA VAL A 35 -19.35 -4.48 -0.73
C VAL A 35 -18.04 -3.91 -1.26
N ASP A 36 -18.12 -2.95 -2.17
CA ASP A 36 -17.00 -2.23 -2.75
C ASP A 36 -17.08 -0.74 -2.36
N LEU A 37 -16.04 -0.23 -1.66
CA LEU A 37 -15.90 1.16 -1.27
C LEU A 37 -14.69 1.78 -1.96
N THR A 38 -14.80 3.03 -2.38
CA THR A 38 -13.69 3.77 -3.01
C THR A 38 -13.65 5.21 -2.53
N GLY A 39 -12.47 5.80 -2.50
CA GLY A 39 -12.29 7.20 -2.12
C GLY A 39 -10.88 7.70 -2.39
N LYS A 40 -10.55 8.87 -1.82
CA LYS A 40 -9.24 9.51 -1.95
C LYS A 40 -8.62 9.74 -0.59
N THR A 41 -7.33 9.47 -0.46
CA THR A 41 -6.55 9.73 0.75
C THR A 41 -5.06 9.80 0.41
N MET A 42 -4.24 10.47 1.24
CA MET A 42 -2.77 10.48 1.14
C MET A 42 -2.24 10.77 -0.26
N GLY A 43 -2.88 11.69 -1.00
CA GLY A 43 -2.50 12.05 -2.37
C GLY A 43 -2.80 10.98 -3.44
N THR A 44 -3.53 9.91 -3.08
CA THR A 44 -3.91 8.80 -3.96
C THR A 44 -5.38 8.41 -3.79
N SER A 45 -5.77 7.24 -4.28
CA SER A 45 -7.09 6.64 -4.08
C SER A 45 -6.99 5.37 -3.25
N TYR A 46 -8.11 5.01 -2.61
CA TYR A 46 -8.27 3.70 -1.99
C TYR A 46 -9.41 2.90 -2.64
N SER A 47 -9.30 1.59 -2.57
CA SER A 47 -10.32 0.61 -2.93
C SER A 47 -10.40 -0.45 -1.83
N ILE A 48 -11.58 -0.60 -1.25
CA ILE A 48 -11.82 -1.56 -0.18
C ILE A 48 -12.94 -2.48 -0.62
N ARG A 49 -12.72 -3.78 -0.54
CA ARG A 49 -13.70 -4.82 -0.80
C ARG A 49 -13.84 -5.69 0.42
N TYR A 50 -15.07 -5.95 0.83
CA TYR A 50 -15.30 -6.86 1.95
C TYR A 50 -16.62 -7.62 1.77
N VAL A 51 -16.70 -8.76 2.42
CA VAL A 51 -17.91 -9.58 2.44
C VAL A 51 -18.69 -9.22 3.71
N ALA A 52 -19.89 -8.67 3.53
CA ALA A 52 -20.74 -8.27 4.63
C ALA A 52 -21.35 -9.49 5.33
N GLY A 53 -21.42 -9.47 6.65
CA GLY A 53 -22.18 -10.40 7.48
C GLY A 53 -23.43 -9.76 8.07
N ASP A 54 -24.25 -10.53 8.75
CA ASP A 54 -25.57 -10.09 9.28
C ASP A 54 -25.51 -8.87 10.21
N ASN A 55 -24.38 -8.68 10.91
CA ASN A 55 -24.17 -7.58 11.86
C ASN A 55 -23.18 -6.51 11.33
N THR A 56 -22.80 -6.58 10.06
CA THR A 56 -21.91 -5.56 9.48
C THR A 56 -22.68 -4.24 9.34
N PRO A 57 -22.12 -3.10 9.78
CA PRO A 57 -22.73 -1.78 9.56
C PRO A 57 -23.00 -1.53 8.07
N SER A 58 -23.93 -0.64 7.75
CA SER A 58 -24.21 -0.29 6.36
C SER A 58 -22.96 0.22 5.63
N ALA A 59 -22.90 0.04 4.32
CA ALA A 59 -21.79 0.53 3.49
C ALA A 59 -21.50 2.02 3.71
N ARG A 60 -22.54 2.83 3.93
CA ARG A 60 -22.41 4.27 4.21
C ARG A 60 -21.74 4.55 5.56
N GLU A 61 -22.11 3.81 6.60
CA GLU A 61 -21.50 3.95 7.94
C GLU A 61 -20.06 3.47 7.92
N MET A 62 -19.77 2.34 7.25
CA MET A 62 -18.42 1.83 7.05
C MET A 62 -17.55 2.85 6.32
N GLN A 63 -18.03 3.40 5.20
CA GLN A 63 -17.34 4.43 4.43
C GLN A 63 -17.01 5.65 5.29
N ALA A 64 -17.99 6.19 6.02
CA ALA A 64 -17.79 7.38 6.85
C ALA A 64 -16.74 7.18 7.95
N GLU A 65 -16.74 6.03 8.60
CA GLU A 65 -15.76 5.74 9.65
C GLU A 65 -14.36 5.44 9.07
N ILE A 66 -14.26 4.81 7.89
CA ILE A 66 -13.00 4.62 7.16
C ILE A 66 -12.41 5.97 6.76
N ASP A 67 -13.20 6.85 6.14
CA ASP A 67 -12.75 8.18 5.73
C ASP A 67 -12.23 8.99 6.92
N LYS A 68 -12.95 8.94 8.05
CA LYS A 68 -12.52 9.59 9.30
C LYS A 68 -11.19 9.06 9.82
N ARG A 69 -10.96 7.74 9.78
CA ARG A 69 -9.70 7.13 10.22
C ARG A 69 -8.54 7.49 9.31
N LEU A 70 -8.76 7.47 8.00
CA LEU A 70 -7.75 7.87 7.02
C LEU A 70 -7.43 9.36 7.11
N GLU A 71 -8.43 10.19 7.40
CA GLU A 71 -8.23 11.62 7.67
C GLU A 71 -7.38 11.83 8.94
N GLN A 72 -7.64 11.07 10.00
CA GLN A 72 -6.84 11.09 11.21
C GLN A 72 -5.37 10.71 10.94
N VAL A 73 -5.10 9.71 10.11
CA VAL A 73 -3.72 9.37 9.72
C VAL A 73 -3.06 10.54 8.97
N ASN A 74 -3.79 11.22 8.09
CA ASN A 74 -3.28 12.43 7.42
C ASN A 74 -2.95 13.56 8.42
N ASP A 75 -3.81 13.81 9.40
CA ASP A 75 -3.59 14.83 10.45
C ASP A 75 -2.40 14.51 11.35
N GLN A 76 -2.08 13.24 11.48
CA GLN A 76 -0.94 12.78 12.27
C GLN A 76 0.38 12.82 11.47
N MET A 77 0.41 12.37 10.22
CA MET A 77 1.65 11.96 9.52
C MET A 77 1.95 12.71 8.23
N SER A 78 1.05 13.57 7.74
CA SER A 78 1.25 14.28 6.47
C SER A 78 2.28 15.40 6.63
N THR A 79 3.31 15.44 5.78
CA THR A 79 4.24 16.57 5.65
C THR A 79 3.67 17.70 4.77
N TYR A 80 2.56 17.47 4.08
CA TYR A 80 1.85 18.46 3.24
C TYR A 80 0.81 19.25 4.01
N ARG A 81 0.49 18.88 5.26
CA ARG A 81 -0.41 19.60 6.16
C ARG A 81 0.41 20.32 7.22
N PRO A 82 0.42 21.68 7.25
CA PRO A 82 1.27 22.42 8.18
C PRO A 82 0.93 22.20 9.65
N ASP A 83 -0.31 21.84 9.96
CA ASP A 83 -0.86 21.58 11.31
C ASP A 83 -0.90 20.11 11.70
N SER A 84 -0.38 19.20 10.87
CA SER A 84 -0.22 17.79 11.26
C SER A 84 0.73 17.66 12.46
N GLU A 85 0.61 16.56 13.20
CA GLU A 85 1.54 16.27 14.31
C GLU A 85 3.00 16.27 13.83
N LEU A 86 3.23 15.60 12.69
CA LEU A 86 4.56 15.46 12.11
C LEU A 86 5.12 16.81 11.64
N SER A 87 4.32 17.66 10.98
CA SER A 87 4.74 18.97 10.54
C SER A 87 5.07 19.90 11.72
N ARG A 88 4.30 19.83 12.80
CA ARG A 88 4.58 20.59 14.04
C ARG A 88 5.88 20.10 14.70
N PHE A 89 6.12 18.79 14.73
CA PHE A 89 7.40 18.24 15.19
C PHE A 89 8.55 18.73 14.31
N ASN A 90 8.41 18.68 12.99
CA ASN A 90 9.41 19.15 12.03
C ASN A 90 9.73 20.65 12.21
N ALA A 91 8.70 21.48 12.46
CA ALA A 91 8.84 22.91 12.68
C ALA A 91 9.46 23.28 14.04
N SER A 92 9.34 22.41 15.06
CA SER A 92 9.95 22.64 16.37
C SER A 92 11.47 22.75 16.25
N ARG A 93 12.08 23.64 17.06
CA ARG A 93 13.54 23.80 17.18
C ARG A 93 14.09 23.27 18.49
N ASP A 94 13.23 22.68 19.33
CA ASP A 94 13.62 22.12 20.60
C ASP A 94 14.43 20.83 20.37
N ILE A 95 15.60 20.76 20.98
CA ILE A 95 16.49 19.60 20.95
C ILE A 95 16.47 18.90 22.31
N ASP A 96 16.65 17.57 22.30
CA ASP A 96 16.74 16.74 23.51
C ASP A 96 15.52 16.89 24.45
N ARG A 97 14.38 17.33 23.89
CA ARG A 97 13.11 17.47 24.60
C ARG A 97 12.04 16.58 23.96
N PRO A 98 11.26 15.83 24.77
CA PRO A 98 10.14 15.07 24.26
C PRO A 98 9.06 15.96 23.64
N PHE A 99 8.78 15.77 22.36
CA PHE A 99 7.66 16.38 21.65
C PHE A 99 6.49 15.41 21.64
N PRO A 100 5.37 15.69 22.31
CA PRO A 100 4.23 14.78 22.36
C PRO A 100 3.62 14.53 20.98
N VAL A 101 3.38 13.25 20.65
CA VAL A 101 2.68 12.83 19.44
C VAL A 101 1.65 11.75 19.81
N SER A 102 0.76 11.42 18.89
CA SER A 102 -0.17 10.30 19.06
C SER A 102 0.59 8.97 19.22
N PRO A 103 0.01 7.96 19.89
CA PRO A 103 0.55 6.61 19.92
C PRO A 103 0.79 6.05 18.52
N ALA A 104 -0.07 6.38 17.55
CA ALA A 104 0.02 5.99 16.15
C ALA A 104 1.30 6.53 15.48
N THR A 105 1.56 7.84 15.60
CA THR A 105 2.79 8.44 15.05
C THR A 105 4.04 7.83 15.70
N ALA A 106 4.02 7.64 17.02
CA ALA A 106 5.14 7.01 17.73
C ALA A 106 5.37 5.56 17.29
N GLU A 107 4.31 4.80 17.01
CA GLU A 107 4.38 3.43 16.52
C GLU A 107 5.03 3.37 15.13
N VAL A 108 4.56 4.20 14.20
CA VAL A 108 5.10 4.23 12.82
C VAL A 108 6.57 4.66 12.82
N VAL A 109 6.95 5.67 13.61
CA VAL A 109 8.36 6.08 13.73
C VAL A 109 9.21 4.98 14.34
N ARG A 110 8.71 4.26 15.35
CA ARG A 110 9.43 3.13 15.97
C ARG A 110 9.66 2.00 14.98
N GLU A 111 8.66 1.67 14.18
CA GLU A 111 8.79 0.66 13.12
C GLU A 111 9.75 1.13 12.03
N ALA A 112 9.69 2.39 11.60
CA ALA A 112 10.64 2.96 10.65
C ALA A 112 12.09 2.87 11.15
N LEU A 113 12.35 3.20 12.42
CA LEU A 113 13.67 3.06 13.05
C LEU A 113 14.11 1.59 13.19
N ARG A 114 13.17 0.65 13.37
CA ARG A 114 13.46 -0.79 13.34
C ARG A 114 13.89 -1.22 11.94
N ILE A 115 13.16 -0.81 10.91
CA ILE A 115 13.48 -1.14 9.52
C ILE A 115 14.80 -0.46 9.09
N ASN A 116 15.06 0.78 9.54
CA ASN A 116 16.33 1.45 9.32
C ASN A 116 17.52 0.57 9.74
N ARG A 117 17.48 0.04 10.97
CA ARG A 117 18.53 -0.86 11.48
C ARG A 117 18.64 -2.16 10.68
N VAL A 118 17.50 -2.74 10.28
CA VAL A 118 17.46 -3.99 9.50
C VAL A 118 18.03 -3.80 8.10
N THR A 119 17.81 -2.64 7.49
CA THR A 119 18.26 -2.31 6.13
C THR A 119 19.59 -1.55 6.10
N ASP A 120 20.34 -1.53 7.21
CA ASP A 120 21.63 -0.83 7.30
C ASP A 120 21.56 0.64 6.85
N GLY A 121 20.49 1.34 7.29
CA GLY A 121 20.26 2.74 6.99
C GLY A 121 19.59 3.02 5.65
N ALA A 122 19.31 2.02 4.81
CA ALA A 122 18.71 2.22 3.49
C ALA A 122 17.27 2.75 3.57
N LEU A 123 16.47 2.35 4.56
CA LEU A 123 15.28 3.09 4.94
C LEU A 123 15.66 4.12 5.98
N ASP A 124 15.55 5.40 5.69
CA ASP A 124 15.73 6.48 6.66
C ASP A 124 14.63 7.53 6.52
N VAL A 125 13.71 7.56 7.49
CA VAL A 125 12.61 8.54 7.51
C VAL A 125 13.06 9.96 7.85
N THR A 126 14.35 10.17 8.12
CA THR A 126 14.92 11.52 8.29
C THR A 126 15.46 12.10 6.98
N VAL A 127 15.31 11.40 5.86
CA VAL A 127 15.78 11.79 4.52
C VAL A 127 15.04 13.01 3.93
N GLY A 128 13.97 13.48 4.58
CA GLY A 128 13.12 14.57 4.12
C GLY A 128 13.85 15.83 3.63
N PRO A 129 14.91 16.34 4.29
CA PRO A 129 15.69 17.48 3.79
C PRO A 129 16.33 17.25 2.42
N LEU A 130 16.70 16.01 2.10
CA LEU A 130 17.24 15.63 0.79
C LEU A 130 16.11 15.44 -0.24
N VAL A 131 14.98 14.85 0.16
CA VAL A 131 13.79 14.72 -0.69
C VAL A 131 13.30 16.10 -1.15
N ASN A 132 13.24 17.08 -0.22
CA ASN A 132 12.89 18.46 -0.53
C ASN A 132 13.93 19.12 -1.46
N LEU A 133 15.22 18.92 -1.21
CA LEU A 133 16.30 19.47 -2.03
C LEU A 133 16.23 19.00 -3.50
N TRP A 134 15.83 17.72 -3.71
CA TRP A 134 15.63 17.16 -5.05
C TRP A 134 14.26 17.49 -5.66
N GLY A 135 13.37 18.19 -4.91
CA GLY A 135 12.08 18.64 -5.38
C GLY A 135 10.98 17.59 -5.44
N PHE A 136 11.12 16.53 -4.66
CA PHE A 136 10.10 15.50 -4.50
C PHE A 136 9.20 15.71 -3.27
N GLY A 137 9.52 16.70 -2.43
CA GLY A 137 8.75 17.07 -1.25
C GLY A 137 7.92 18.35 -1.46
N PRO A 138 7.31 18.88 -0.36
CA PRO A 138 6.42 20.04 -0.43
C PRO A 138 7.09 21.37 -0.82
N GLU A 139 8.41 21.47 -0.75
CA GLU A 139 9.15 22.71 -1.08
C GLU A 139 9.20 23.02 -2.59
N GLY A 140 8.80 22.06 -3.43
CA GLY A 140 8.78 22.22 -4.90
C GLY A 140 10.10 21.85 -5.57
N ARG A 141 10.11 21.92 -6.91
CA ARG A 141 11.25 21.47 -7.72
C ARG A 141 12.30 22.57 -7.85
N PRO A 142 13.61 22.26 -7.67
CA PRO A 142 14.69 23.19 -7.95
C PRO A 142 14.89 23.39 -9.46
N ASP A 143 15.41 24.57 -9.86
CA ASP A 143 15.69 24.89 -11.27
C ASP A 143 16.90 24.11 -11.82
N LYS A 144 17.76 23.60 -10.96
CA LYS A 144 18.99 22.88 -11.31
C LYS A 144 19.28 21.76 -10.31
N GLU A 145 20.12 20.82 -10.74
CA GLU A 145 20.65 19.76 -9.87
C GLU A 145 21.38 20.35 -8.64
N PRO A 146 21.14 19.81 -7.43
CA PRO A 146 21.84 20.25 -6.23
C PRO A 146 23.36 20.08 -6.34
N SER A 147 24.10 21.09 -5.91
CA SER A 147 25.56 21.05 -5.81
C SER A 147 26.02 20.12 -4.67
N GLU A 148 27.28 19.66 -4.73
CA GLU A 148 27.88 18.85 -3.66
C GLU A 148 27.83 19.54 -2.29
N ALA A 149 27.99 20.87 -2.28
CA ALA A 149 27.92 21.65 -1.04
C ALA A 149 26.51 21.67 -0.44
N GLU A 150 25.47 21.81 -1.27
CA GLU A 150 24.06 21.73 -0.86
C GLU A 150 23.71 20.32 -0.37
N LEU A 151 24.15 19.28 -1.07
CA LEU A 151 23.96 17.90 -0.65
C LEU A 151 24.65 17.63 0.69
N ALA A 152 25.90 18.02 0.88
CA ALA A 152 26.63 17.85 2.13
C ALA A 152 25.94 18.59 3.28
N HIS A 153 25.45 19.81 3.04
CA HIS A 153 24.74 20.62 4.02
C HIS A 153 23.43 19.95 4.46
N ARG A 154 22.61 19.48 3.51
CA ARG A 154 21.34 18.82 3.81
C ARG A 154 21.54 17.44 4.44
N ARG A 155 22.57 16.69 4.03
CA ARG A 155 22.91 15.41 4.68
C ARG A 155 23.27 15.55 6.16
N ALA A 156 23.87 16.66 6.56
CA ALA A 156 24.14 16.92 7.99
C ALA A 156 22.86 16.96 8.84
N TRP A 157 21.70 17.22 8.22
CA TRP A 157 20.38 17.27 8.88
C TRP A 157 19.66 15.92 8.91
N THR A 158 20.20 14.88 8.28
CA THR A 158 19.64 13.54 8.24
C THR A 158 20.38 12.59 9.18
N GLY A 159 19.77 11.47 9.50
CA GLY A 159 20.34 10.39 10.28
C GLY A 159 19.37 9.89 11.37
N ALA A 160 19.02 8.61 11.28
CA ALA A 160 18.12 7.96 12.23
C ALA A 160 18.66 7.96 13.67
N ASP A 161 19.97 8.10 13.85
CA ASP A 161 20.65 8.27 15.14
C ASP A 161 20.29 9.59 15.85
N LYS A 162 19.78 10.58 15.10
CA LYS A 162 19.34 11.87 15.62
C LYS A 162 17.86 11.90 16.03
N LEU A 163 17.14 10.78 15.86
CA LEU A 163 15.72 10.63 16.17
C LEU A 163 15.51 9.53 17.21
N ALA A 164 14.81 9.84 18.28
CA ALA A 164 14.41 8.84 19.29
C ALA A 164 12.90 8.86 19.54
N VAL A 165 12.35 7.73 19.97
CA VAL A 165 10.96 7.59 20.42
C VAL A 165 10.97 7.27 21.92
N GLN A 166 10.32 8.12 22.71
CA GLN A 166 10.15 7.96 24.16
C GLN A 166 8.67 7.89 24.51
N GLY A 167 8.15 6.69 24.73
CA GLY A 167 6.70 6.49 24.90
C GLY A 167 5.91 6.99 23.69
N SER A 168 5.04 7.96 23.87
CA SER A 168 4.30 8.68 22.81
C SER A 168 4.89 10.08 22.58
N ALA A 169 6.20 10.17 22.49
CA ALA A 169 6.90 11.41 22.16
C ALA A 169 8.07 11.14 21.23
N LEU A 170 8.39 12.09 20.35
CA LEU A 170 9.56 12.11 19.51
C LEU A 170 10.61 13.08 20.11
N VAL A 171 11.87 12.70 20.01
CA VAL A 171 13.01 13.52 20.46
C VAL A 171 13.99 13.64 19.32
N LYS A 172 14.45 14.86 19.03
CA LYS A 172 15.51 15.13 18.07
C LYS A 172 16.73 15.76 18.72
N SER A 173 17.92 15.41 18.24
CA SER A 173 19.20 15.94 18.77
C SER A 173 19.73 17.14 17.99
N ILE A 174 19.10 17.50 16.88
CA ILE A 174 19.40 18.69 16.08
C ILE A 174 18.11 19.41 15.67
N PRO A 175 18.10 20.76 15.60
CA PRO A 175 16.88 21.52 15.31
C PRO A 175 16.40 21.39 13.85
N GLU A 176 17.30 21.03 12.91
CA GLU A 176 17.01 20.86 11.47
C GLU A 176 16.47 19.47 11.12
N LEU A 177 16.45 18.51 12.06
CA LEU A 177 15.93 17.18 11.80
C LEU A 177 14.49 17.24 11.31
N TYR A 178 14.25 16.62 10.17
CA TYR A 178 12.97 16.58 9.49
C TYR A 178 12.59 15.14 9.20
N VAL A 179 11.44 14.70 9.68
CA VAL A 179 10.92 13.36 9.50
C VAL A 179 9.88 13.36 8.38
N ASP A 180 9.99 12.40 7.47
CA ASP A 180 9.06 12.11 6.39
C ASP A 180 8.65 10.64 6.44
N LEU A 181 7.36 10.38 6.68
CA LEU A 181 6.81 9.03 6.82
C LEU A 181 6.16 8.51 5.52
N SER A 182 6.32 9.17 4.38
CA SER A 182 5.67 8.78 3.11
C SER A 182 6.06 7.39 2.61
N SER A 183 7.19 6.84 3.08
CA SER A 183 7.68 5.50 2.76
C SER A 183 7.08 4.37 3.63
N ILE A 184 6.18 4.69 4.58
CA ILE A 184 5.64 3.72 5.54
C ILE A 184 4.19 4.05 5.97
N ALA A 185 3.77 5.31 5.85
CA ALA A 185 2.47 5.76 6.34
C ALA A 185 1.28 5.22 5.51
N LYS A 186 1.46 4.93 4.20
CA LYS A 186 0.40 4.33 3.40
C LYS A 186 0.09 2.91 3.87
N GLY A 187 1.14 2.11 4.09
CA GLY A 187 1.00 0.78 4.66
C GLY A 187 0.33 0.81 6.03
N TYR A 188 0.68 1.77 6.89
CA TYR A 188 -0.01 1.97 8.17
C TYR A 188 -1.50 2.30 7.97
N GLY A 189 -1.85 3.16 7.02
CA GLY A 189 -3.25 3.48 6.69
C GLY A 189 -4.06 2.25 6.26
N VAL A 190 -3.45 1.36 5.47
CA VAL A 190 -4.03 0.06 5.11
C VAL A 190 -4.30 -0.80 6.34
N ASP A 191 -3.33 -0.88 7.26
CA ASP A 191 -3.48 -1.64 8.50
C ASP A 191 -4.59 -1.09 9.39
N VAL A 192 -4.68 0.24 9.56
CA VAL A 192 -5.76 0.93 10.31
C VAL A 192 -7.15 0.55 9.79
N VAL A 193 -7.32 0.55 8.47
CA VAL A 193 -8.60 0.18 7.84
C VAL A 193 -8.89 -1.31 8.02
N ALA A 194 -7.89 -2.18 7.80
CA ALA A 194 -8.04 -3.61 7.96
C ALA A 194 -8.41 -4.01 9.40
N GLU A 195 -7.79 -3.38 10.40
CA GLU A 195 -8.11 -3.58 11.81
C GLU A 195 -9.50 -3.08 12.16
N TYR A 196 -9.93 -1.95 11.59
CA TYR A 196 -11.30 -1.48 11.73
C TYR A 196 -12.29 -2.50 11.18
N LEU A 197 -12.10 -3.01 9.95
CA LEU A 197 -12.95 -4.05 9.37
C LEU A 197 -13.04 -5.28 10.29
N GLN A 198 -11.91 -5.74 10.85
CA GLN A 198 -11.86 -6.84 11.79
C GLN A 198 -12.64 -6.54 13.08
N SER A 199 -12.56 -5.31 13.60
CA SER A 199 -13.32 -4.87 14.78
C SER A 199 -14.83 -4.87 14.54
N GLN A 200 -15.26 -4.74 13.29
CA GLN A 200 -16.66 -4.87 12.84
C GLN A 200 -17.01 -6.32 12.45
N HIS A 201 -16.20 -7.30 12.87
CA HIS A 201 -16.39 -8.74 12.60
C HIS A 201 -16.34 -9.14 11.12
N VAL A 202 -15.82 -8.26 10.24
CA VAL A 202 -15.55 -8.58 8.83
C VAL A 202 -14.36 -9.53 8.75
N LYS A 203 -14.57 -10.73 8.19
CA LYS A 203 -13.54 -11.78 8.10
C LYS A 203 -12.84 -11.80 6.75
N ASP A 204 -13.54 -11.37 5.72
CA ASP A 204 -13.17 -11.51 4.31
C ASP A 204 -13.06 -10.12 3.69
N TYR A 205 -11.84 -9.67 3.41
CA TYR A 205 -11.62 -8.31 2.88
C TYR A 205 -10.33 -8.19 2.06
N MET A 206 -10.29 -7.17 1.23
CA MET A 206 -9.13 -6.61 0.58
C MET A 206 -9.16 -5.10 0.77
N VAL A 207 -8.11 -4.53 1.34
CA VAL A 207 -7.87 -3.09 1.48
C VAL A 207 -6.69 -2.72 0.59
N ASP A 208 -6.88 -1.73 -0.27
CA ASP A 208 -5.85 -1.17 -1.17
C ASP A 208 -5.83 0.35 -1.00
N ILE A 209 -4.67 0.93 -0.69
CA ILE A 209 -4.44 2.37 -0.67
C ILE A 209 -3.19 2.65 -1.52
N GLY A 210 -3.41 3.12 -2.76
CA GLY A 210 -2.34 3.52 -3.65
C GLY A 210 -1.39 2.40 -4.10
N GLY A 211 -1.82 1.13 -3.99
CA GLY A 211 -1.06 -0.07 -4.35
C GLY A 211 -0.47 -0.83 -3.16
N GLU A 212 -0.56 -0.29 -1.94
CA GLU A 212 -0.32 -1.02 -0.71
C GLU A 212 -1.58 -1.78 -0.34
N VAL A 213 -1.48 -3.11 -0.19
CA VAL A 213 -2.65 -3.99 -0.11
C VAL A 213 -2.55 -4.91 1.11
N ARG A 214 -3.66 -5.09 1.82
CA ARG A 214 -3.82 -6.15 2.82
C ARG A 214 -5.06 -6.97 2.52
N THR A 215 -4.91 -8.29 2.55
CA THR A 215 -6.01 -9.22 2.29
C THR A 215 -6.23 -10.15 3.46
N ARG A 216 -7.48 -10.63 3.59
CA ARG A 216 -7.85 -11.71 4.50
C ARG A 216 -9.03 -12.48 3.92
N GLY A 217 -9.03 -13.81 4.11
CA GLY A 217 -10.12 -14.69 3.71
C GLY A 217 -10.36 -14.76 2.20
N HIS A 218 -11.62 -14.67 1.77
CA HIS A 218 -12.06 -14.91 0.41
C HIS A 218 -12.90 -13.74 -0.13
N ASN A 219 -13.07 -13.65 -1.44
CA ASN A 219 -13.98 -12.69 -2.09
C ASN A 219 -15.46 -13.17 -2.02
N GLY A 220 -16.38 -12.37 -2.52
CA GLY A 220 -17.81 -12.71 -2.55
C GLY A 220 -18.17 -14.00 -3.32
N GLU A 221 -17.27 -14.47 -4.21
CA GLU A 221 -17.40 -15.76 -4.91
C GLU A 221 -16.76 -16.92 -4.13
N GLN A 222 -16.36 -16.73 -2.89
CA GLN A 222 -15.66 -17.70 -2.04
C GLN A 222 -14.31 -18.17 -2.64
N LYS A 223 -13.67 -17.32 -3.43
CA LYS A 223 -12.33 -17.57 -4.00
C LYS A 223 -11.29 -16.76 -3.25
N PRO A 224 -10.05 -17.26 -3.09
CA PRO A 224 -8.95 -16.49 -2.54
C PRO A 224 -8.76 -15.17 -3.29
N TRP A 225 -8.43 -14.11 -2.58
CA TRP A 225 -8.05 -12.83 -3.18
C TRP A 225 -6.86 -13.00 -4.12
N ARG A 226 -6.90 -12.30 -5.24
CA ARG A 226 -5.86 -12.35 -6.28
C ARG A 226 -5.34 -10.94 -6.52
N ILE A 227 -4.05 -10.75 -6.31
CA ILE A 227 -3.40 -9.46 -6.47
C ILE A 227 -2.46 -9.53 -7.67
N ALA A 228 -2.58 -8.56 -8.56
CA ALA A 228 -1.69 -8.42 -9.70
C ALA A 228 -0.48 -7.57 -9.31
N ILE A 229 0.72 -8.11 -9.52
CA ILE A 229 1.95 -7.33 -9.54
C ILE A 229 2.11 -6.80 -10.96
N GLU A 230 2.18 -5.48 -11.10
CA GLU A 230 2.18 -4.84 -12.40
C GLU A 230 3.52 -4.97 -13.13
N ARG A 231 3.44 -5.05 -14.44
CA ARG A 231 4.61 -4.95 -15.31
C ARG A 231 5.02 -3.48 -15.41
N PRO A 232 6.30 -3.14 -15.22
CA PRO A 232 6.80 -1.78 -15.37
C PRO A 232 6.85 -1.37 -16.86
N THR A 233 5.70 -0.97 -17.41
CA THR A 233 5.59 -0.46 -18.78
C THR A 233 5.30 1.02 -18.76
N THR A 234 5.87 1.78 -19.71
CA THR A 234 5.66 3.22 -19.88
C THR A 234 4.36 3.58 -20.61
N GLY A 235 3.48 2.60 -20.89
CA GLY A 235 2.22 2.79 -21.61
C GLY A 235 1.00 2.86 -20.69
N ALA A 236 -0.10 3.42 -21.21
CA ALA A 236 -1.37 3.56 -20.49
C ALA A 236 -2.07 2.21 -20.16
N GLN A 237 -1.62 1.10 -20.73
CA GLN A 237 -2.17 -0.23 -20.45
C GLN A 237 -1.36 -0.90 -19.34
N GLN A 238 -1.97 -0.99 -18.16
CA GLN A 238 -1.45 -1.78 -17.06
C GLN A 238 -1.57 -3.28 -17.41
N GLN A 239 -0.42 -3.94 -17.54
CA GLN A 239 -0.37 -5.39 -17.73
C GLN A 239 0.13 -6.05 -16.44
N ALA A 240 -0.52 -7.13 -16.05
CA ALA A 240 -0.04 -7.93 -14.93
C ALA A 240 1.23 -8.69 -15.34
N GLN A 241 2.31 -8.52 -14.58
CA GLN A 241 3.51 -9.36 -14.70
C GLN A 241 3.29 -10.71 -14.03
N LEU A 242 2.72 -10.67 -12.83
CA LEU A 242 2.44 -11.83 -12.01
C LEU A 242 1.12 -11.63 -11.25
N VAL A 243 0.34 -12.70 -11.09
CA VAL A 243 -0.83 -12.71 -10.21
C VAL A 243 -0.58 -13.69 -9.06
N ILE A 244 -0.65 -13.19 -7.83
CA ILE A 244 -0.44 -13.99 -6.63
C ILE A 244 -1.71 -14.11 -5.78
N GLN A 245 -1.72 -15.08 -4.87
CA GLN A 245 -2.70 -15.23 -3.80
C GLN A 245 -1.96 -15.06 -2.48
N PRO A 246 -2.00 -13.86 -1.89
CA PRO A 246 -1.20 -13.57 -0.69
C PRO A 246 -1.72 -14.23 0.58
N GLY A 247 -2.98 -14.72 0.58
CA GLY A 247 -3.62 -15.22 1.78
C GLY A 247 -3.90 -14.08 2.77
N GLU A 248 -3.38 -14.20 3.99
CA GLU A 248 -3.52 -13.17 5.06
C GLU A 248 -2.31 -12.23 5.13
N MET A 249 -1.47 -12.19 4.07
CA MET A 249 -0.31 -11.29 4.00
C MET A 249 -0.70 -9.95 3.42
N SER A 250 0.05 -8.93 3.82
CA SER A 250 0.05 -7.62 3.20
C SER A 250 1.11 -7.55 2.11
N ILE A 251 0.91 -6.66 1.13
CA ILE A 251 1.78 -6.44 -0.02
C ILE A 251 2.05 -4.95 -0.14
N ALA A 252 3.30 -4.59 -0.36
CA ALA A 252 3.66 -3.24 -0.79
C ALA A 252 4.66 -3.32 -1.95
N THR A 253 4.58 -2.36 -2.86
CA THR A 253 5.44 -2.30 -4.04
C THR A 253 6.09 -0.94 -4.17
N SER A 254 7.41 -0.90 -4.10
CA SER A 254 8.23 0.27 -4.41
C SER A 254 8.82 0.14 -5.82
N GLY A 255 8.93 1.27 -6.52
CA GLY A 255 9.53 1.30 -7.85
C GLY A 255 9.60 2.72 -8.39
N ASP A 256 10.48 2.95 -9.34
CA ASP A 256 10.77 4.26 -9.92
C ASP A 256 10.12 4.48 -11.30
N TYR A 257 9.32 3.52 -11.78
CA TYR A 257 8.73 3.59 -13.12
C TYR A 257 7.53 4.54 -13.24
N ARG A 258 6.90 4.95 -12.12
CA ARG A 258 5.75 5.87 -12.08
C ARG A 258 6.12 7.28 -11.64
N ASN A 259 6.99 7.41 -10.63
CA ASN A 259 7.35 8.67 -10.00
C ASN A 259 8.82 9.00 -10.28
N TYR A 260 9.06 9.73 -11.35
CA TYR A 260 10.37 10.23 -11.74
C TYR A 260 10.22 11.58 -12.46
N PHE A 261 11.28 12.32 -12.58
CA PHE A 261 11.36 13.40 -13.55
C PHE A 261 12.56 13.22 -14.49
N GLU A 262 12.49 13.84 -15.64
CA GLU A 262 13.60 13.90 -16.58
C GLU A 262 14.11 15.34 -16.68
N GLN A 263 15.41 15.52 -16.61
CA GLN A 263 16.09 16.77 -16.81
C GLN A 263 17.36 16.52 -17.64
N ASP A 264 17.54 17.26 -18.73
CA ASP A 264 18.68 17.13 -19.64
C ASP A 264 18.91 15.69 -20.15
N GLY A 265 17.85 14.93 -20.35
CA GLY A 265 17.88 13.53 -20.79
C GLY A 265 18.27 12.53 -19.69
N VAL A 266 18.43 12.97 -18.44
CA VAL A 266 18.70 12.13 -17.29
C VAL A 266 17.40 11.93 -16.49
N ARG A 267 17.12 10.69 -16.12
CA ARG A 267 15.96 10.31 -15.30
C ARG A 267 16.36 10.23 -13.83
N TYR A 268 15.62 10.95 -12.99
CA TYR A 268 15.80 10.99 -11.55
C TYR A 268 14.63 10.30 -10.85
N SER A 269 14.93 9.25 -10.09
CA SER A 269 13.97 8.56 -9.22
C SER A 269 13.56 9.47 -8.05
N HIS A 270 12.30 9.39 -7.62
CA HIS A 270 11.85 10.06 -6.40
C HIS A 270 12.42 9.44 -5.12
N THR A 271 12.97 8.25 -5.19
CA THR A 271 13.59 7.55 -4.06
C THR A 271 15.03 8.02 -3.89
N ILE A 272 15.32 8.61 -2.75
CA ILE A 272 16.65 9.12 -2.39
C ILE A 272 17.39 8.08 -1.55
N ASP A 273 18.63 7.81 -1.91
CA ASP A 273 19.55 7.03 -1.07
C ASP A 273 20.07 7.93 0.07
N PRO A 274 19.77 7.62 1.34
CA PRO A 274 20.17 8.45 2.48
C PRO A 274 21.69 8.57 2.65
N ILE A 275 22.45 7.57 2.20
CA ILE A 275 23.89 7.51 2.33
C ILE A 275 24.57 8.46 1.34
N THR A 276 24.16 8.42 0.07
CA THR A 276 24.72 9.27 -0.97
C THR A 276 24.07 10.65 -1.02
N GLY A 277 22.84 10.78 -0.55
CA GLY A 277 21.99 11.97 -0.66
C GLY A 277 21.44 12.19 -2.06
N ARG A 278 21.54 11.20 -2.95
CA ARG A 278 21.16 11.28 -4.36
C ARG A 278 20.01 10.33 -4.69
N PRO A 279 19.24 10.60 -5.75
CA PRO A 279 18.31 9.62 -6.31
C PRO A 279 18.99 8.28 -6.57
N ILE A 280 18.31 7.18 -6.26
CA ILE A 280 18.85 5.84 -6.56
C ILE A 280 19.08 5.69 -8.06
N HIS A 281 20.17 5.00 -8.40
CA HIS A 281 20.57 4.77 -9.80
C HIS A 281 21.07 3.33 -9.96
N HIS A 282 20.14 2.40 -10.07
CA HIS A 282 20.42 0.97 -10.30
C HIS A 282 19.34 0.35 -11.20
N ARG A 283 19.53 -0.93 -11.54
CA ARG A 283 18.66 -1.62 -12.51
C ARG A 283 17.37 -2.20 -11.90
N LEU A 284 17.16 -2.11 -10.60
CA LEU A 284 15.90 -2.53 -9.97
C LEU A 284 14.80 -1.54 -10.34
N VAL A 285 13.77 -2.02 -11.04
CA VAL A 285 12.66 -1.20 -11.53
C VAL A 285 11.46 -1.26 -10.60
N SER A 286 11.25 -2.43 -9.99
CA SER A 286 10.13 -2.66 -9.07
C SER A 286 10.51 -3.74 -8.07
N ILE A 287 10.08 -3.56 -6.83
CA ILE A 287 10.20 -4.54 -5.75
C ILE A 287 8.87 -4.65 -5.01
N THR A 288 8.36 -5.87 -4.91
CA THR A 288 7.17 -6.21 -4.14
C THR A 288 7.56 -7.02 -2.93
N VAL A 289 7.12 -6.61 -1.75
CA VAL A 289 7.39 -7.25 -0.46
C VAL A 289 6.08 -7.73 0.16
N LEU A 290 6.09 -8.95 0.72
CA LEU A 290 5.00 -9.44 1.54
C LEU A 290 5.41 -9.45 3.01
N SER A 291 4.46 -9.03 3.88
CA SER A 291 4.64 -9.03 5.34
C SER A 291 3.30 -9.23 6.04
N PRO A 292 3.26 -9.68 7.30
CA PRO A 292 2.01 -9.75 8.08
C PRO A 292 1.30 -8.40 8.24
N THR A 293 2.04 -7.28 8.30
CA THR A 293 1.48 -5.92 8.33
C THR A 293 1.88 -5.15 7.07
N CYS A 294 0.98 -4.29 6.60
CA CYS A 294 1.22 -3.47 5.42
C CYS A 294 2.24 -2.36 5.70
N MET A 295 2.24 -1.81 6.90
CA MET A 295 3.25 -0.85 7.36
C MET A 295 4.68 -1.42 7.21
N THR A 296 4.91 -2.63 7.68
CA THR A 296 6.22 -3.29 7.54
C THR A 296 6.56 -3.59 6.07
N ALA A 297 5.58 -4.04 5.28
CA ALA A 297 5.80 -4.30 3.85
C ALA A 297 6.20 -3.02 3.09
N ASP A 298 5.53 -1.89 3.36
CA ASP A 298 5.76 -0.58 2.73
C ASP A 298 7.18 -0.07 3.07
N GLY A 299 7.54 -0.03 4.35
CA GLY A 299 8.89 0.37 4.76
C GLY A 299 9.99 -0.53 4.21
N LEU A 300 9.80 -1.87 4.26
CA LEU A 300 10.78 -2.81 3.72
C LEU A 300 10.90 -2.69 2.20
N SER A 301 9.80 -2.49 1.47
CA SER A 301 9.85 -2.34 0.02
C SER A 301 10.70 -1.13 -0.39
N THR A 302 10.57 -0.01 0.34
CA THR A 302 11.39 1.19 0.13
C THR A 302 12.85 0.95 0.50
N GLY A 303 13.14 0.40 1.68
CA GLY A 303 14.52 0.16 2.11
C GLY A 303 15.27 -0.83 1.20
N LEU A 304 14.62 -1.93 0.81
CA LEU A 304 15.20 -2.91 -0.11
C LEU A 304 15.34 -2.36 -1.53
N ASN A 305 14.44 -1.45 -1.95
CA ASN A 305 14.59 -0.73 -3.21
C ASN A 305 15.85 0.13 -3.20
N VAL A 306 16.09 0.91 -2.14
CA VAL A 306 17.32 1.71 -1.98
C VAL A 306 18.57 0.84 -2.03
N MET A 307 18.56 -0.35 -1.40
CA MET A 307 19.69 -1.30 -1.41
C MET A 307 20.01 -1.83 -2.81
N GLY A 308 19.06 -1.83 -3.71
CA GLY A 308 19.18 -2.39 -5.05
C GLY A 308 19.07 -3.93 -5.11
N PRO A 309 19.14 -4.50 -6.34
CA PRO A 309 18.72 -5.89 -6.55
C PRO A 309 19.62 -6.94 -5.88
N GLU A 310 20.92 -6.72 -5.79
CA GLU A 310 21.86 -7.70 -5.24
C GLU A 310 21.83 -7.72 -3.70
N ARG A 311 22.05 -6.55 -3.07
CA ARG A 311 22.06 -6.42 -1.60
C ARG A 311 20.67 -6.65 -1.01
N GLY A 312 19.61 -6.09 -1.66
CA GLY A 312 18.22 -6.27 -1.23
C GLY A 312 17.78 -7.73 -1.29
N MET A 313 18.14 -8.49 -2.34
CA MET A 313 17.83 -9.91 -2.44
C MET A 313 18.61 -10.74 -1.40
N ALA A 314 19.88 -10.42 -1.18
CA ALA A 314 20.69 -11.11 -0.17
C ALA A 314 20.08 -10.93 1.24
N LEU A 315 19.68 -9.70 1.59
CA LEU A 315 19.04 -9.42 2.88
C LEU A 315 17.67 -10.11 2.99
N ALA A 316 16.86 -10.09 1.92
CA ALA A 316 15.57 -10.75 1.90
C ALA A 316 15.68 -12.25 2.16
N ASN A 317 16.65 -12.93 1.53
CA ASN A 317 16.91 -14.35 1.76
C ASN A 317 17.44 -14.62 3.18
N LEU A 318 18.33 -13.77 3.69
CA LEU A 318 18.89 -13.91 5.05
C LEU A 318 17.80 -13.84 6.12
N LEU A 319 16.81 -12.93 5.93
CA LEU A 319 15.74 -12.69 6.90
C LEU A 319 14.46 -13.49 6.61
N GLY A 320 14.42 -14.27 5.53
CA GLY A 320 13.22 -15.02 5.14
C GLY A 320 12.06 -14.12 4.72
N ILE A 321 12.33 -12.95 4.15
CA ILE A 321 11.30 -12.01 3.68
C ILE A 321 10.86 -12.41 2.26
N PRO A 322 9.56 -12.62 2.00
CA PRO A 322 9.05 -12.86 0.66
C PRO A 322 9.15 -11.60 -0.20
N VAL A 323 10.02 -11.64 -1.23
CA VAL A 323 10.32 -10.52 -2.12
C VAL A 323 10.28 -10.97 -3.58
N PHE A 324 9.64 -10.17 -4.43
CA PHE A 324 9.67 -10.28 -5.88
C PHE A 324 10.24 -8.99 -6.48
N MET A 325 11.21 -9.12 -7.38
CA MET A 325 11.89 -8.00 -8.02
C MET A 325 11.78 -8.09 -9.54
N ILE A 326 11.66 -6.94 -10.19
CA ILE A 326 11.79 -6.78 -11.64
C ILE A 326 13.02 -5.93 -11.90
N VAL A 327 14.01 -6.52 -12.57
CA VAL A 327 15.32 -5.91 -12.83
C VAL A 327 15.48 -5.67 -14.32
N LYS A 328 15.90 -4.46 -14.71
CA LYS A 328 16.18 -4.11 -16.12
C LYS A 328 17.47 -4.79 -16.58
N THR A 329 17.41 -5.42 -17.76
CA THR A 329 18.57 -6.03 -18.46
C THR A 329 18.80 -5.37 -19.81
N ALA A 330 19.80 -5.78 -20.54
CA ALA A 330 20.04 -5.31 -21.92
C ALA A 330 18.89 -5.70 -22.86
N ASP A 331 18.30 -6.88 -22.65
CA ASP A 331 17.29 -7.48 -23.53
C ASP A 331 15.84 -7.32 -22.97
N GLY A 332 15.63 -6.57 -21.88
CA GLY A 332 14.30 -6.36 -21.31
C GLY A 332 14.28 -6.39 -19.78
N PHE A 333 13.49 -7.28 -19.20
CA PHE A 333 13.32 -7.39 -17.75
C PHE A 333 13.56 -8.83 -17.27
N GLU A 334 14.23 -8.97 -16.14
CA GLU A 334 14.45 -10.21 -15.42
C GLU A 334 13.60 -10.23 -14.14
N GLU A 335 12.90 -11.34 -13.88
CA GLU A 335 12.21 -11.59 -12.62
C GLU A 335 13.16 -12.28 -11.64
N ARG A 336 13.29 -11.73 -10.44
CA ARG A 336 14.01 -12.33 -9.32
C ARG A 336 13.10 -12.43 -8.11
N TYR A 337 13.26 -13.45 -7.30
CA TYR A 337 12.49 -13.63 -6.08
C TYR A 337 13.29 -14.33 -5.00
N SER A 338 12.98 -14.00 -3.75
CA SER A 338 13.57 -14.66 -2.59
C SER A 338 13.03 -16.08 -2.42
N ASP A 339 13.76 -16.90 -1.67
CA ASP A 339 13.31 -18.27 -1.36
C ASP A 339 11.95 -18.28 -0.66
N ALA A 340 11.70 -17.31 0.23
CA ALA A 340 10.44 -17.15 0.94
C ALA A 340 9.27 -16.75 0.03
N PHE A 341 9.52 -16.21 -1.16
CA PHE A 341 8.46 -15.85 -2.12
C PHE A 341 7.98 -17.03 -2.95
N LYS A 342 8.76 -18.12 -3.07
CA LYS A 342 8.44 -19.29 -3.91
C LYS A 342 7.03 -19.86 -3.70
N PRO A 343 6.47 -19.93 -2.48
CA PRO A 343 5.11 -20.44 -2.25
C PRO A 343 4.02 -19.64 -2.96
N TYR A 344 4.26 -18.35 -3.26
CA TYR A 344 3.32 -17.45 -3.92
C TYR A 344 3.38 -17.50 -5.44
N LEU A 345 4.41 -18.12 -6.00
CA LEU A 345 4.50 -18.42 -7.43
C LEU A 345 3.55 -19.58 -7.75
N LYS A 346 2.37 -19.28 -8.34
CA LYS A 346 1.54 -20.37 -8.88
C LYS A 346 2.33 -21.11 -9.94
N LYS A 347 2.30 -22.46 -9.90
CA LYS A 347 2.68 -23.26 -11.06
C LYS A 347 1.84 -22.73 -12.23
N ARG A 348 2.52 -22.17 -13.22
CA ARG A 348 1.89 -21.79 -14.51
C ARG A 348 1.30 -23.09 -15.08
N SER A 349 -0.03 -23.27 -14.93
CA SER A 349 -0.79 -24.34 -15.58
C SER A 349 -1.20 -23.90 -16.96
#